data_e598e0452eae53e36c84749e7dc0ee17
#
_entry.id   e598e0452eae53e36c84749e7dc0ee17
#
_cell.length_a   1.000
_cell.length_b   1.000
_cell.length_c   1.000
_cell.angle_alpha   90.00
_cell.angle_beta   90.00
_cell.angle_gamma   90.00
#
_symmetry.space_group_name_H-M   'P 1'
#
loop_
_entity.id
_entity.type
_entity.pdbx_description
1 polymer ?
#
loop_
_entity_poly.entity_id
_entity_poly.type
_entity_poly.pdbx_seq_one_letter_code
_entity_poly.pdbx_strand_id
1 'polypeptide(L)'
;MKANSMKSIGRRLTFLFLMLCVAVSISAQSYQLSGCVQDENNQPMEVANILLKQAKDSTYITGMLTDAQGCFTFTQPKGKYLLHITLIGCEDIYLPVSLQENKNVGMLTLKSSSTFLNEVTVTAARPVIKRLVD
;
A
#
# COMPACT_ATOMS: atom_id res chain seq x y z
N MET A 1 -31.46 -0.49 -54.94
CA MET A 1 -32.00 -0.43 -53.58
C MET A 1 -31.19 -1.19 -52.58
N LYS A 2 -30.73 -2.37 -52.89
CA LYS A 2 -29.94 -3.17 -51.94
C LYS A 2 -28.57 -2.54 -51.62
N ALA A 3 -27.95 -1.85 -52.57
CA ALA A 3 -26.65 -1.22 -52.37
C ALA A 3 -26.70 -0.07 -51.35
N ASN A 4 -27.81 0.65 -51.28
CA ASN A 4 -27.96 1.75 -50.31
C ASN A 4 -28.17 1.24 -48.89
N SER A 5 -28.84 0.11 -48.77
CA SER A 5 -29.04 -0.54 -47.45
C SER A 5 -27.72 -1.04 -46.90
N MET A 6 -26.89 -1.66 -47.72
CA MET A 6 -25.57 -2.14 -47.30
C MET A 6 -24.65 -1.00 -46.90
N LYS A 7 -24.70 0.14 -47.60
CA LYS A 7 -23.91 1.31 -47.24
C LYS A 7 -24.34 1.91 -45.89
N SER A 8 -25.64 1.88 -45.63
CA SER A 8 -26.15 2.39 -44.33
C SER A 8 -25.79 1.48 -43.15
N ILE A 9 -25.77 0.16 -43.37
CA ILE A 9 -25.39 -0.83 -42.37
C ILE A 9 -23.88 -0.71 -42.11
N GLY A 10 -23.06 -0.56 -43.11
CA GLY A 10 -21.63 -0.37 -42.94
C GLY A 10 -21.33 0.91 -42.16
N ARG A 11 -22.06 1.98 -42.46
CA ARG A 11 -21.89 3.25 -41.77
C ARG A 11 -22.31 3.16 -40.28
N ARG A 12 -23.35 2.41 -39.98
CA ARG A 12 -23.80 2.17 -38.61
C ARG A 12 -22.82 1.27 -37.84
N LEU A 13 -22.28 0.27 -38.50
CA LEU A 13 -21.26 -0.60 -37.91
C LEU A 13 -19.97 0.16 -37.63
N THR A 14 -19.57 1.07 -38.51
CA THR A 14 -18.39 1.90 -38.32
C THR A 14 -18.59 2.87 -37.15
N PHE A 15 -19.79 3.41 -37.02
CA PHE A 15 -20.14 4.29 -35.89
C PHE A 15 -20.13 3.53 -34.58
N LEU A 16 -20.66 2.32 -34.55
CA LEU A 16 -20.65 1.44 -33.37
C LEU A 16 -19.21 1.05 -33.00
N PHE A 17 -18.39 0.75 -33.97
CA PHE A 17 -16.99 0.40 -33.76
C PHE A 17 -16.20 1.60 -33.24
N LEU A 18 -16.47 2.80 -33.78
CA LEU A 18 -15.82 4.03 -33.31
C LEU A 18 -16.24 4.36 -31.89
N MET A 19 -17.51 4.14 -31.56
CA MET A 19 -18.02 4.39 -30.21
C MET A 19 -17.45 3.39 -29.20
N LEU A 20 -17.23 2.16 -29.63
CA LEU A 20 -16.60 1.12 -28.82
C LEU A 20 -15.12 1.45 -28.52
N CYS A 21 -14.42 2.02 -29.51
CA CYS A 21 -13.02 2.44 -29.31
C CYS A 21 -12.88 3.59 -28.31
N VAL A 22 -13.86 4.48 -28.22
CA VAL A 22 -13.84 5.60 -27.27
C VAL A 22 -14.08 5.10 -25.84
N ALA A 23 -14.85 4.02 -25.70
CA ALA A 23 -15.15 3.47 -24.38
C ALA A 23 -13.94 2.79 -23.71
N VAL A 24 -12.93 2.42 -24.47
CA VAL A 24 -11.75 1.74 -23.96
C VAL A 24 -10.69 2.72 -23.41
N SER A 25 -10.90 4.01 -23.63
CA SER A 25 -9.97 5.05 -23.15
C SER A 25 -10.22 5.46 -21.71
N ILE A 26 -10.74 4.54 -20.87
CA ILE A 26 -10.80 4.80 -19.45
C ILE A 26 -9.39 4.59 -18.94
N SER A 27 -8.60 5.65 -18.96
CA SER A 27 -7.30 5.66 -18.31
C SER A 27 -7.53 5.48 -16.84
N ALA A 28 -7.11 4.35 -16.31
CA ALA A 28 -7.05 4.17 -14.89
C ALA A 28 -6.04 5.20 -14.36
N GLN A 29 -6.52 6.32 -13.86
CA GLN A 29 -5.65 7.33 -13.27
C GLN A 29 -5.01 6.73 -12.02
N SER A 30 -3.70 6.68 -12.02
CA SER A 30 -2.94 6.27 -10.86
C SER A 30 -2.24 7.48 -10.27
N TYR A 31 -2.09 7.44 -8.96
CA TYR A 31 -1.49 8.52 -8.18
C TYR A 31 -0.30 7.99 -7.39
N GLN A 32 0.60 8.88 -7.06
CA GLN A 32 1.78 8.52 -6.28
C GLN A 32 1.50 8.74 -4.79
N LEU A 33 1.82 7.73 -4.01
CA LEU A 33 1.84 7.79 -2.56
C LEU A 33 3.28 7.66 -2.10
N SER A 34 3.82 8.69 -1.49
CA SER A 34 5.22 8.71 -1.05
C SER A 34 5.34 9.13 0.40
N GLY A 35 6.48 8.86 0.97
CA GLY A 35 6.81 9.23 2.33
C GLY A 35 8.20 8.76 2.67
N CYS A 36 8.67 9.11 3.87
CA CYS A 36 9.96 8.68 4.36
C CYS A 36 9.84 8.23 5.81
N VAL A 37 10.72 7.33 6.21
CA VAL A 37 10.73 6.74 7.55
C VAL A 37 12.05 7.07 8.23
N GLN A 38 11.98 7.48 9.48
CA GLN A 38 13.14 7.78 10.32
C GLN A 38 13.00 7.12 11.69
N ASP A 39 14.09 7.08 12.44
CA ASP A 39 14.06 6.63 13.84
C ASP A 39 13.80 7.80 14.80
N GLU A 40 13.86 7.53 16.09
CA GLU A 40 13.66 8.54 17.14
C GLU A 40 14.76 9.60 17.16
N ASN A 41 15.89 9.35 16.52
CA ASN A 41 17.01 10.27 16.42
C ASN A 41 17.04 11.03 15.10
N ASN A 42 15.94 10.97 14.33
CA ASN A 42 15.79 11.59 13.02
C ASN A 42 16.75 11.03 11.97
N GLN A 43 17.19 9.80 12.16
CA GLN A 43 18.04 9.12 11.17
C GLN A 43 17.17 8.34 10.19
N PRO A 44 17.47 8.39 8.89
CA PRO A 44 16.69 7.65 7.90
C PRO A 44 16.75 6.15 8.17
N MET A 45 15.61 5.51 8.08
CA MET A 45 15.48 4.07 8.30
C MET A 45 15.45 3.34 6.97
N GLU A 46 16.59 2.80 6.61
CA GLU A 46 16.77 2.01 5.42
C GLU A 46 16.23 0.60 5.64
N VAL A 47 15.74 -0.02 4.58
CA VAL A 47 15.23 -1.41 4.59
C VAL A 47 14.04 -1.63 5.52
N ALA A 48 13.31 -0.59 5.87
CA ALA A 48 12.03 -0.76 6.56
C ALA A 48 11.01 -1.32 5.57
N ASN A 49 10.20 -2.26 6.02
CA ASN A 49 9.23 -2.93 5.17
C ASN A 49 7.94 -2.13 5.16
N ILE A 50 7.56 -1.67 3.98
CA ILE A 50 6.36 -0.87 3.78
C ILE A 50 5.34 -1.72 3.03
N LEU A 51 4.24 -2.02 3.68
CA LEU A 51 3.16 -2.82 3.10
C LEU A 51 1.95 -1.94 2.82
N LEU A 52 1.42 -2.03 1.63
CA LEU A 52 0.20 -1.33 1.25
C LEU A 52 -0.95 -2.34 1.22
N LYS A 53 -1.98 -2.05 1.97
CA LYS A 53 -3.15 -2.91 2.13
C LYS A 53 -4.43 -2.16 1.79
N GLN A 54 -5.49 -2.88 1.48
CA GLN A 54 -6.81 -2.30 1.34
C GLN A 54 -7.32 -1.81 2.69
N ALA A 55 -7.85 -0.60 2.75
CA ALA A 55 -8.39 -0.06 4.01
C ALA A 55 -9.63 -0.83 4.47
N LYS A 56 -10.35 -1.44 3.53
CA LYS A 56 -11.61 -2.10 3.80
C LYS A 56 -11.45 -3.39 4.63
N ASP A 57 -10.51 -4.22 4.25
CA ASP A 57 -10.37 -5.57 4.80
C ASP A 57 -8.91 -5.94 5.14
N SER A 58 -8.00 -5.00 5.01
CA SER A 58 -6.55 -5.18 5.24
C SER A 58 -5.91 -6.20 4.30
N THR A 59 -6.52 -6.47 3.14
CA THR A 59 -5.94 -7.35 2.13
C THR A 59 -4.66 -6.72 1.58
N TYR A 60 -3.61 -7.52 1.50
CA TYR A 60 -2.32 -7.09 0.96
C TYR A 60 -2.44 -6.77 -0.53
N ILE A 61 -1.89 -5.64 -0.93
CA ILE A 61 -1.84 -5.20 -2.32
C ILE A 61 -0.41 -5.30 -2.85
N THR A 62 0.51 -4.60 -2.23
CA THR A 62 1.91 -4.56 -2.64
C THR A 62 2.79 -4.12 -1.47
N GLY A 63 4.09 -4.26 -1.63
CA GLY A 63 5.04 -3.82 -0.61
C GLY A 63 6.38 -3.48 -1.22
N MET A 64 7.17 -2.73 -0.46
CA MET A 64 8.53 -2.38 -0.84
C MET A 64 9.35 -2.09 0.42
N LEU A 65 10.65 -2.00 0.24
CA LEU A 65 11.56 -1.59 1.29
C LEU A 65 11.92 -0.12 1.09
N THR A 66 12.19 0.59 2.17
CA THR A 66 12.70 1.96 2.08
C THR A 66 14.11 1.97 1.50
N ASP A 67 14.45 3.05 0.81
CA ASP A 67 15.77 3.24 0.21
C ASP A 67 16.79 3.75 1.25
N ALA A 68 17.98 4.12 0.80
CA ALA A 68 19.04 4.61 1.68
C ALA A 68 18.68 5.90 2.43
N GLN A 69 17.73 6.67 1.91
CA GLN A 69 17.21 7.86 2.55
C GLN A 69 15.98 7.57 3.42
N GLY A 70 15.59 6.30 3.51
CA GLY A 70 14.42 5.89 4.25
C GLY A 70 13.09 6.17 3.56
N CYS A 71 13.10 6.46 2.28
CA CYS A 71 11.91 6.89 1.54
C CYS A 71 11.29 5.77 0.72
N PHE A 72 10.01 5.92 0.41
CA PHE A 72 9.26 4.96 -0.39
C PHE A 72 8.28 5.69 -1.31
N THR A 73 7.91 5.04 -2.42
CA THR A 73 6.91 5.56 -3.35
C THR A 73 6.11 4.42 -3.95
N PHE A 74 4.79 4.51 -3.85
CA PHE A 74 3.86 3.60 -4.50
C PHE A 74 3.08 4.34 -5.58
N THR A 75 2.70 3.63 -6.64
CA THR A 75 1.80 4.14 -7.67
C THR A 75 0.57 3.26 -7.67
N GLN A 76 -0.58 3.84 -7.29
CA GLN A 76 -1.82 3.10 -7.11
C GLN A 76 -3.02 3.90 -7.63
N PRO A 77 -4.10 3.23 -8.04
CA PRO A 77 -5.31 3.93 -8.44
C PRO A 77 -5.96 4.63 -7.24
N LYS A 78 -6.87 5.53 -7.53
CA LYS A 78 -7.65 6.22 -6.53
C LYS A 78 -8.34 5.22 -5.59
N GLY A 79 -8.27 5.47 -4.30
CA GLY A 79 -8.90 4.59 -3.32
C GLY A 79 -8.43 4.85 -1.89
N LYS A 80 -8.94 4.04 -0.99
CA LYS A 80 -8.55 4.07 0.43
C LYS A 80 -7.63 2.90 0.73
N TYR A 81 -6.53 3.20 1.37
CA TYR A 81 -5.47 2.23 1.64
C TYR A 81 -5.05 2.29 3.11
N LEU A 82 -4.45 1.22 3.58
CA LEU A 82 -3.80 1.17 4.87
C LEU A 82 -2.31 0.93 4.65
N LEU A 83 -1.50 1.87 5.09
CA LEU A 83 -0.06 1.77 5.02
C LEU A 83 0.43 1.12 6.32
N HIS A 84 1.11 0.00 6.21
CA HIS A 84 1.64 -0.74 7.35
C HIS A 84 3.17 -0.76 7.24
N ILE A 85 3.84 -0.15 8.20
CA ILE A 85 5.29 -0.03 8.23
C ILE A 85 5.82 -0.88 9.37
N THR A 86 6.77 -1.75 9.06
CA THR A 86 7.33 -2.65 10.04
C THR A 86 8.84 -2.80 9.85
N LEU A 87 9.55 -2.90 10.96
CA LEU A 87 10.99 -3.17 11.00
C LEU A 87 11.28 -3.95 12.27
N ILE A 88 12.14 -4.96 12.17
CA ILE A 88 12.49 -5.80 13.32
C ILE A 88 13.08 -4.92 14.44
N GLY A 89 12.54 -5.07 15.64
CA GLY A 89 12.98 -4.27 16.80
C GLY A 89 12.27 -2.94 16.94
N CYS A 90 11.31 -2.64 16.09
CA CYS A 90 10.53 -1.41 16.14
C CYS A 90 9.03 -1.70 16.25
N GLU A 91 8.29 -0.71 16.72
CA GLU A 91 6.83 -0.79 16.78
C GLU A 91 6.25 -0.57 15.37
N ASP A 92 5.24 -1.35 15.03
CA ASP A 92 4.56 -1.24 13.74
C ASP A 92 3.74 0.05 13.66
N ILE A 93 3.72 0.68 12.48
CA ILE A 93 2.88 1.83 12.21
C ILE A 93 1.79 1.43 11.24
N TYR A 94 0.55 1.81 11.55
CA TYR A 94 -0.60 1.64 10.68
C TYR A 94 -1.17 3.03 10.37
N LEU A 95 -1.13 3.42 9.11
CA LEU A 95 -1.58 4.74 8.67
C LEU A 95 -2.64 4.61 7.59
N PRO A 96 -3.90 4.99 7.87
CA PRO A 96 -4.92 5.01 6.83
C PRO A 96 -4.66 6.17 5.88
N VAL A 97 -4.75 5.91 4.58
CA VAL A 97 -4.48 6.88 3.53
C VAL A 97 -5.61 6.88 2.51
N SER A 98 -6.13 8.07 2.20
CA SER A 98 -7.08 8.25 1.12
C SER A 98 -6.34 8.86 -0.07
N LEU A 99 -6.17 8.08 -1.14
CA LEU A 99 -5.42 8.48 -2.32
C LEU A 99 -6.40 8.98 -3.39
N GLN A 100 -6.49 10.29 -3.55
CA GLN A 100 -7.34 10.93 -4.57
C GLN A 100 -6.51 11.79 -5.52
N GLU A 101 -5.27 12.02 -5.17
CA GLU A 101 -4.28 12.76 -5.92
C GLU A 101 -2.91 12.30 -5.45
N ASN A 102 -1.86 12.82 -6.04
CA ASN A 102 -0.51 12.53 -5.56
C ASN A 102 -0.38 12.99 -4.11
N LYS A 103 0.03 12.08 -3.23
CA LYS A 103 0.07 12.34 -1.79
C LYS A 103 1.42 11.98 -1.21
N ASN A 104 1.93 12.88 -0.38
CA ASN A 104 3.13 12.64 0.43
C ASN A 104 2.70 12.62 1.89
N VAL A 105 2.89 11.49 2.57
CA VAL A 105 2.54 11.34 3.98
C VAL A 105 3.58 11.96 4.91
N GLY A 106 4.68 12.45 4.37
CA GLY A 106 5.73 13.13 5.13
C GLY A 106 6.67 12.17 5.81
N MET A 107 7.24 12.60 6.91
CA MET A 107 8.21 11.83 7.67
C MET A 107 7.50 11.04 8.77
N LEU A 108 7.70 9.73 8.79
CA LEU A 108 7.12 8.84 9.78
C LEU A 108 8.23 8.35 10.70
N THR A 109 8.00 8.42 12.01
CA THR A 109 9.00 8.03 13.01
C THR A 109 8.68 6.65 13.56
N LEU A 110 9.59 5.70 13.38
CA LEU A 110 9.51 4.38 13.98
C LEU A 110 10.16 4.43 15.37
N LYS A 111 9.44 3.92 16.35
CA LYS A 111 9.95 3.83 17.72
C LYS A 111 10.50 2.45 17.99
N SER A 112 11.56 2.38 18.75
CA SER A 112 12.11 1.11 19.19
C SER A 112 11.13 0.38 20.10
N SER A 113 10.94 -0.90 19.87
CA SER A 113 10.05 -1.72 20.68
C SER A 113 10.81 -2.25 21.88
N SER A 114 10.62 -1.60 23.00
CA SER A 114 11.20 -2.06 24.27
C SER A 114 10.49 -3.31 24.81
N THR A 115 9.26 -3.49 24.39
CA THR A 115 8.46 -4.63 24.84
C THR A 115 9.07 -5.97 24.45
N PHE A 116 9.77 -5.99 23.32
CA PHE A 116 10.42 -7.21 22.84
C PHE A 116 11.41 -7.77 23.86
N LEU A 117 12.23 -6.93 24.46
CA LEU A 117 13.20 -7.36 25.44
C LEU A 117 12.55 -7.77 26.75
N ASN A 118 11.52 -7.07 27.15
CA ASN A 118 10.80 -7.39 28.37
C ASN A 118 10.06 -8.71 28.25
N GLU A 119 9.50 -8.97 27.09
CA GLU A 119 8.80 -10.21 26.84
C GLU A 119 9.73 -11.42 26.92
N VAL A 120 10.91 -11.34 26.36
CA VAL A 120 11.90 -12.40 26.43
C VAL A 120 12.30 -12.66 27.88
N THR A 121 12.49 -11.62 28.65
CA THR A 121 12.86 -11.75 30.07
C THR A 121 11.75 -12.41 30.88
N VAL A 122 10.52 -12.02 30.65
CA VAL A 122 9.38 -12.58 31.36
C VAL A 122 9.20 -14.05 31.02
N THR A 123 9.36 -14.42 29.77
CA THR A 123 9.25 -15.80 29.35
C THR A 123 10.30 -16.69 30.02
N ALA A 124 11.50 -16.18 30.16
CA ALA A 124 12.55 -16.91 30.82
C ALA A 124 12.23 -17.11 32.29
N ALA A 125 11.57 -16.17 32.88
CA ALA A 125 11.21 -16.29 34.27
C ALA A 125 10.09 -17.28 34.56
N ARG A 126 9.27 -17.61 33.62
CA ARG A 126 8.11 -18.29 33.85
C ARG A 126 8.12 -19.66 33.83
N PRO A 127 9.03 -20.13 33.36
CA PRO A 127 9.05 -21.55 33.25
C PRO A 127 8.48 -22.11 34.34
N VAL A 128 8.27 -21.50 35.01
CA VAL A 128 7.67 -21.82 35.88
C VAL A 128 6.56 -22.44 35.77
N ILE A 129 6.21 -22.31 35.06
CA ILE A 129 5.19 -22.89 34.93
C ILE A 129 5.17 -24.08 35.19
N LYS A 130 5.84 -24.34 35.48
CA LYS A 130 5.80 -25.32 35.88
C LYS A 130 5.35 -25.65 36.81
N ARG A 131 5.20 -25.17 37.17
CA ARG A 131 4.73 -25.59 38.00
C ARG A 131 3.82 -26.18 37.97
N LEU A 132 3.64 -26.03 37.52
CA LEU A 132 2.75 -26.62 37.52
C LEU A 132 2.70 -27.75 37.69
N VAL A 133 3.25 -27.96 37.86
CA VAL A 133 3.24 -29.00 37.96
C VAL A 133 3.07 -29.63 38.87
N ASP A 134 3.00 -29.44 39.30
CA ASP A 134 2.94 -30.13 40.26
C ASP A 134 2.58 -30.82 40.41
#